data_445d5da81061823571ae5be69ae9b257
#
_entry.id   445d5da81061823571ae5be69ae9b257
#
_cell.length_a   1.000
_cell.length_b   1.000
_cell.length_c   1.000
_cell.angle_alpha   90.00
_cell.angle_beta   90.00
_cell.angle_gamma   90.00
#
_symmetry.space_group_name_H-M   'P 1'
#
loop_
_entity.id
_entity.type
_entity.pdbx_description
1 polymer ?
#
loop_
_entity_poly.entity_id
_entity_poly.type
_entity_poly.pdbx_seq_one_letter_code
_entity_poly.pdbx_strand_id
1 'polypeptide(L)'
;MAFERQFGVIFTNPKLPVLDYSTVDDNIGIGSLVEVPLGSKVVVGIVWSEGDTKFDHSRLKKIICTVNKIKLEPDFIDFLKKTHAYTLSPVQSFLKMAVQNLKFHKEQKMPIAYSLNSSNYSQITKRQKELISYFKEQPQRIAQYKQIKKDLGVSSSVVRSLENKGVLSKVTENKYEQEKIFNEPITLSSQQRQAVAKIREKYVKNEFQSWLLFGVTGSGKTEVYLNIASERIEKGEQVLILLPEISLTVDFKQRIMKRYGALAGEWHSQLSLNERRKVFKNVVSGHLKLLIGARSALFLPFKNLKLIIVDEEHDSSYKQEEAPIYNARDLAVLRASTLKSRIILSSATPSIETWHNCRLGKYYKVDLPKRFGEVYEPRVTLIDMNVEETPKNSWISVPIIDQIKISLEKKEQILIFLNRRGYAPIAFCTACRISLNCKNCSTKLVYHKTKNCYMCHLCGYKVSEKTKCVK
;
A
#
# COMPACT_ATOMS: atom_id res chain seq x y z
N MET A 1 32.83 11.42 33.65
CA MET A 1 33.30 10.98 32.31
C MET A 1 32.11 10.37 31.59
N ALA A 2 31.77 10.87 30.39
CA ALA A 2 30.70 10.25 29.60
C ALA A 2 31.19 8.87 29.13
N PHE A 3 30.42 7.83 29.41
CA PHE A 3 30.75 6.48 28.96
C PHE A 3 30.58 6.40 27.44
N GLU A 4 31.64 6.01 26.74
CA GLU A 4 31.59 5.78 25.29
C GLU A 4 30.86 4.45 25.03
N ARG A 5 29.74 4.50 24.32
CA ARG A 5 28.93 3.32 23.95
C ARG A 5 29.24 2.88 22.52
N GLN A 6 29.12 1.60 22.26
CA GLN A 6 29.31 1.00 20.94
C GLN A 6 27.99 0.52 20.39
N PHE A 7 27.78 0.73 19.08
CA PHE A 7 26.58 0.30 18.36
C PHE A 7 26.93 -0.26 16.99
N GLY A 8 26.30 -1.37 16.65
CA GLY A 8 26.27 -1.89 15.28
C GLY A 8 25.30 -1.09 14.43
N VAL A 9 25.79 -0.52 13.32
CA VAL A 9 25.03 0.29 12.37
C VAL A 9 24.81 -0.49 11.09
N ILE A 10 23.54 -0.60 10.66
CA ILE A 10 23.14 -1.22 9.40
C ILE A 10 22.86 -0.15 8.34
N PHE A 11 23.14 -0.49 7.08
CA PHE A 11 22.94 0.38 5.91
C PHE A 11 21.83 -0.17 5.01
N THR A 12 21.34 0.65 4.08
CA THR A 12 20.37 0.19 3.07
C THR A 12 21.02 -0.59 1.91
N ASN A 13 22.34 -0.65 1.86
CA ASN A 13 23.07 -1.41 0.85
C ASN A 13 23.24 -2.87 1.34
N PRO A 14 22.65 -3.88 0.68
CA PRO A 14 22.75 -5.28 1.11
C PRO A 14 24.14 -5.88 1.01
N LYS A 15 25.08 -5.23 0.34
CA LYS A 15 26.49 -5.66 0.23
C LYS A 15 27.32 -5.24 1.44
N LEU A 16 26.81 -4.35 2.29
CA LEU A 16 27.52 -3.89 3.48
C LEU A 16 27.06 -4.70 4.70
N PRO A 17 27.99 -5.21 5.51
CA PRO A 17 27.65 -5.81 6.80
C PRO A 17 27.19 -4.73 7.78
N VAL A 18 26.75 -5.14 8.96
CA VAL A 18 26.63 -4.25 10.12
C VAL A 18 28.05 -3.87 10.55
N LEU A 19 28.29 -2.57 10.74
CA LEU A 19 29.59 -2.03 11.14
C LEU A 19 29.47 -1.34 12.50
N ASP A 20 30.49 -1.48 13.35
CA ASP A 20 30.49 -0.91 14.68
C ASP A 20 31.01 0.52 14.68
N TYR A 21 30.34 1.35 15.47
CA TYR A 21 30.66 2.77 15.70
C TYR A 21 30.54 3.10 17.18
N SER A 22 31.26 4.11 17.63
CA SER A 22 31.18 4.62 19.00
C SER A 22 30.42 5.94 19.11
N THR A 23 29.88 6.25 20.28
CA THR A 23 29.23 7.53 20.59
C THR A 23 29.25 7.82 22.08
N VAL A 24 29.27 9.10 22.40
CA VAL A 24 29.09 9.64 23.76
C VAL A 24 27.70 10.29 23.94
N ASP A 25 26.88 10.34 22.88
CA ASP A 25 25.53 10.91 22.91
C ASP A 25 24.53 9.89 23.48
N ASP A 26 23.99 10.20 24.67
CA ASP A 26 23.04 9.34 25.37
C ASP A 26 21.68 9.22 24.68
N ASN A 27 21.35 10.09 23.75
CA ASN A 27 20.10 10.02 22.99
C ASN A 27 20.14 8.99 21.86
N ILE A 28 21.34 8.50 21.50
CA ILE A 28 21.52 7.49 20.45
C ILE A 28 21.27 6.10 21.07
N GLY A 29 20.42 5.32 20.43
CA GLY A 29 20.13 3.94 20.80
C GLY A 29 19.57 3.16 19.63
N ILE A 30 19.30 1.88 19.83
CA ILE A 30 18.77 1.00 18.79
C ILE A 30 17.53 1.65 18.13
N GLY A 31 17.51 1.65 16.80
CA GLY A 31 16.49 2.30 15.95
C GLY A 31 16.82 3.73 15.55
N SER A 32 17.80 4.40 16.17
CA SER A 32 18.18 5.77 15.79
C SER A 32 18.74 5.81 14.38
N LEU A 33 18.26 6.75 13.57
CA LEU A 33 18.90 7.08 12.29
C LEU A 33 20.09 7.98 12.56
N VAL A 34 21.25 7.61 12.06
CA VAL A 34 22.53 8.28 12.35
C VAL A 34 23.34 8.54 11.09
N GLU A 35 24.10 9.60 11.10
CA GLU A 35 25.17 9.86 10.14
C GLU A 35 26.48 9.30 10.64
N VAL A 36 27.13 8.53 9.79
CA VAL A 36 28.39 7.87 10.11
C VAL A 36 29.39 8.00 8.97
N PRO A 37 30.70 8.06 9.26
CA PRO A 37 31.73 8.05 8.25
C PRO A 37 31.93 6.63 7.68
N LEU A 38 31.81 6.47 6.34
CA LEU A 38 32.07 5.22 5.63
C LEU A 38 33.10 5.48 4.52
N GLY A 39 34.35 5.06 4.73
CA GLY A 39 35.46 5.46 3.88
C GLY A 39 35.68 6.97 3.96
N SER A 40 35.67 7.65 2.81
CA SER A 40 35.76 9.12 2.65
C SER A 40 34.39 9.83 2.63
N LYS A 41 33.27 9.08 2.75
CA LYS A 41 31.91 9.63 2.65
C LYS A 41 31.19 9.56 3.99
N VAL A 42 30.27 10.50 4.20
CA VAL A 42 29.28 10.41 5.26
C VAL A 42 28.01 9.78 4.70
N VAL A 43 27.50 8.77 5.38
CA VAL A 43 26.31 8.02 4.97
C VAL A 43 25.33 7.90 6.13
N VAL A 44 24.05 7.74 5.81
CA VAL A 44 23.02 7.48 6.81
C VAL A 44 22.93 5.97 7.04
N GLY A 45 22.98 5.59 8.32
CA GLY A 45 22.72 4.25 8.79
C GLY A 45 21.67 4.23 9.89
N ILE A 46 21.33 3.05 10.35
CA ILE A 46 20.38 2.81 11.45
C ILE A 46 21.11 2.02 12.52
N VAL A 47 21.03 2.48 13.76
CA VAL A 47 21.55 1.73 14.90
C VAL A 47 20.71 0.46 15.05
N TRP A 48 21.37 -0.71 14.87
CA TRP A 48 20.70 -1.98 14.71
C TRP A 48 20.85 -2.94 15.89
N SER A 49 21.99 -2.87 16.52
CA SER A 49 22.36 -3.71 17.65
C SER A 49 23.29 -2.97 18.60
N GLU A 50 23.47 -3.50 19.80
CA GLU A 50 24.65 -3.16 20.60
C GLU A 50 25.92 -3.55 19.82
N GLY A 51 27.00 -2.84 20.05
CA GLY A 51 28.29 -3.12 19.39
C GLY A 51 28.96 -4.39 19.90
N ASP A 52 29.88 -4.95 19.12
CA ASP A 52 30.68 -6.08 19.53
C ASP A 52 31.81 -5.59 20.44
N THR A 53 31.76 -5.96 21.74
CA THR A 53 32.74 -5.59 22.74
C THR A 53 34.15 -6.12 22.48
N LYS A 54 34.35 -6.95 21.48
CA LYS A 54 35.66 -7.48 21.06
C LYS A 54 36.55 -6.43 20.39
N PHE A 55 35.95 -5.31 19.91
CA PHE A 55 36.72 -4.24 19.28
C PHE A 55 37.12 -3.17 20.28
N ASP A 56 38.39 -2.77 20.22
CA ASP A 56 38.91 -1.66 20.98
C ASP A 56 38.22 -0.35 20.61
N HIS A 57 37.65 0.34 21.60
CA HIS A 57 36.95 1.62 21.43
C HIS A 57 37.80 2.67 20.67
N SER A 58 39.10 2.67 20.86
CA SER A 58 40.03 3.63 20.25
C SER A 58 40.11 3.52 18.72
N ARG A 59 39.74 2.37 18.15
CA ARG A 59 39.75 2.09 16.70
C ARG A 59 38.43 2.32 16.02
N LEU A 60 37.34 2.52 16.76
CA LEU A 60 36.03 2.73 16.20
C LEU A 60 35.84 4.17 15.72
N LYS A 61 35.21 4.32 14.56
CA LYS A 61 34.78 5.63 14.10
C LYS A 61 33.58 6.10 14.89
N LYS A 62 33.48 7.41 15.12
CA LYS A 62 32.39 8.01 15.88
C LYS A 62 31.16 8.26 15.02
N ILE A 63 29.98 8.07 15.60
CA ILE A 63 28.73 8.56 15.06
C ILE A 63 28.78 10.09 15.04
N ILE A 64 28.45 10.71 13.90
CA ILE A 64 28.53 12.16 13.73
C ILE A 64 27.35 12.85 14.41
N CYS A 65 26.12 12.44 14.05
CA CYS A 65 24.89 12.98 14.64
C CYS A 65 23.68 12.08 14.34
N THR A 66 22.57 12.36 15.03
CA THR A 66 21.27 11.77 14.68
C THR A 66 20.62 12.51 13.52
N VAL A 67 19.92 11.76 12.66
CA VAL A 67 19.17 12.34 11.52
C VAL A 67 17.74 12.66 11.96
N ASN A 68 17.41 13.96 11.98
CA ASN A 68 16.06 14.47 12.28
C ASN A 68 15.41 13.89 13.56
N LYS A 69 16.18 13.41 14.52
CA LYS A 69 15.70 12.73 15.75
C LYS A 69 14.74 11.56 15.45
N ILE A 70 14.84 10.97 14.26
CA ILE A 70 14.01 9.81 13.89
C ILE A 70 14.56 8.58 14.56
N LYS A 71 13.67 7.86 15.26
CA LYS A 71 13.96 6.55 15.86
C LYS A 71 12.92 5.54 15.39
N LEU A 72 13.36 4.41 14.88
CA LEU A 72 12.49 3.29 14.51
C LEU A 72 12.03 2.57 15.78
N GLU A 73 10.74 2.24 15.83
CA GLU A 73 10.18 1.52 16.97
C GLU A 73 10.77 0.09 17.07
N PRO A 74 10.99 -0.43 18.27
CA PRO A 74 11.55 -1.77 18.48
C PRO A 74 10.75 -2.88 17.75
N ASP A 75 9.42 -2.78 17.76
CA ASP A 75 8.53 -3.72 17.09
C ASP A 75 8.73 -3.73 15.56
N PHE A 76 9.08 -2.57 14.99
CA PHE A 76 9.39 -2.49 13.56
C PHE A 76 10.72 -3.17 13.22
N ILE A 77 11.72 -3.01 14.07
CA ILE A 77 13.02 -3.69 13.92
C ILE A 77 12.84 -5.21 14.04
N ASP A 78 12.06 -5.67 15.03
CA ASP A 78 11.74 -7.09 15.21
C ASP A 78 10.98 -7.65 13.97
N PHE A 79 10.01 -6.91 13.45
CA PHE A 79 9.33 -7.26 12.20
C PHE A 79 10.32 -7.44 11.05
N LEU A 80 11.29 -6.54 10.87
CA LEU A 80 12.28 -6.64 9.81
C LEU A 80 13.22 -7.84 9.98
N LYS A 81 13.63 -8.15 11.22
CA LYS A 81 14.41 -9.35 11.55
C LYS A 81 13.63 -10.63 11.22
N LYS A 82 12.37 -10.70 11.61
CA LYS A 82 11.48 -11.83 11.30
C LYS A 82 11.20 -11.95 9.79
N THR A 83 11.05 -10.83 9.10
CA THR A 83 10.89 -10.80 7.64
C THR A 83 12.12 -11.38 6.94
N HIS A 84 13.32 -10.99 7.36
CA HIS A 84 14.57 -11.57 6.86
C HIS A 84 14.61 -13.08 7.08
N ALA A 85 14.33 -13.54 8.30
CA ALA A 85 14.34 -14.97 8.63
C ALA A 85 13.29 -15.77 7.82
N TYR A 86 12.10 -15.20 7.59
CA TYR A 86 11.02 -15.84 6.84
C TYR A 86 11.29 -15.90 5.34
N THR A 87 11.84 -14.82 4.75
CA THR A 87 12.03 -14.70 3.29
C THR A 87 13.42 -15.07 2.82
N LEU A 88 14.39 -15.21 3.73
CA LEU A 88 15.84 -15.37 3.47
C LEU A 88 16.45 -14.23 2.65
N SER A 89 15.70 -13.13 2.47
CA SER A 89 16.17 -11.94 1.76
C SER A 89 16.90 -10.98 2.71
N PRO A 90 17.96 -10.29 2.26
CA PRO A 90 18.70 -9.36 3.11
C PRO A 90 17.79 -8.29 3.73
N VAL A 91 17.91 -8.07 5.04
CA VAL A 91 17.10 -7.09 5.78
C VAL A 91 17.27 -5.67 5.22
N GLN A 92 18.47 -5.36 4.70
CA GLN A 92 18.79 -4.10 4.04
C GLN A 92 17.89 -3.81 2.84
N SER A 93 17.43 -4.84 2.13
CA SER A 93 16.51 -4.69 1.00
C SER A 93 15.16 -4.15 1.45
N PHE A 94 14.64 -4.61 2.59
CA PHE A 94 13.39 -4.11 3.18
C PHE A 94 13.55 -2.72 3.77
N LEU A 95 14.67 -2.46 4.45
CA LEU A 95 15.02 -1.11 4.92
C LEU A 95 15.09 -0.12 3.75
N LYS A 96 15.68 -0.54 2.64
CA LYS A 96 15.75 0.28 1.43
C LYS A 96 14.36 0.66 0.92
N MET A 97 13.37 -0.24 0.96
CA MET A 97 11.99 0.06 0.55
C MET A 97 11.35 1.15 1.42
N ALA A 98 11.64 1.15 2.72
CA ALA A 98 11.13 2.15 3.66
C ALA A 98 11.81 3.52 3.48
N VAL A 99 13.14 3.55 3.40
CA VAL A 99 13.93 4.78 3.52
C VAL A 99 14.63 5.20 2.23
N GLN A 100 14.49 4.43 1.14
CA GLN A 100 15.12 4.74 -0.15
C GLN A 100 14.64 6.10 -0.66
N ASN A 101 15.58 6.91 -1.16
CA ASN A 101 15.35 8.26 -1.69
C ASN A 101 14.98 9.34 -0.66
N LEU A 102 14.98 9.03 0.62
CA LEU A 102 14.91 10.04 1.66
C LEU A 102 16.32 10.64 1.82
N LYS A 103 16.64 11.67 1.04
CA LYS A 103 17.83 12.51 1.30
C LYS A 103 17.54 13.31 2.56
N PHE A 104 17.96 12.82 3.72
CA PHE A 104 17.74 13.46 5.01
C PHE A 104 18.56 14.74 5.22
N HIS A 105 19.63 14.93 4.44
CA HIS A 105 20.64 15.98 4.62
C HIS A 105 20.21 17.41 4.25
N LYS A 106 19.07 17.63 3.65
CA LYS A 106 18.58 18.98 3.41
C LYS A 106 17.25 19.15 4.11
N GLU A 107 17.23 19.93 5.19
CA GLU A 107 15.99 20.60 5.60
C GLU A 107 15.46 21.32 4.37
N GLN A 108 14.50 20.71 3.69
CA GLN A 108 13.74 21.46 2.71
C GLN A 108 13.01 22.54 3.50
N LYS A 109 13.26 23.80 3.17
CA LYS A 109 12.39 24.90 3.58
C LYS A 109 10.96 24.45 3.26
N MET A 110 10.18 24.23 4.30
CA MET A 110 8.78 23.83 4.18
C MET A 110 8.07 24.78 3.21
N PRO A 111 7.20 24.31 2.34
CA PRO A 111 6.43 25.21 1.50
C PRO A 111 5.67 26.16 2.42
N ILE A 112 5.96 27.45 2.30
CA ILE A 112 5.35 28.48 3.10
C ILE A 112 3.87 28.51 2.69
N ALA A 113 2.98 28.17 3.61
CA ALA A 113 1.56 28.38 3.48
C ALA A 113 1.14 29.61 4.26
N TYR A 114 0.08 30.25 3.81
CA TYR A 114 -0.48 31.42 4.44
C TYR A 114 -1.96 31.17 4.73
N SER A 115 -2.45 31.70 5.85
CA SER A 115 -3.88 31.77 6.18
C SER A 115 -4.37 33.19 6.11
N LEU A 116 -5.60 33.36 5.68
CA LEU A 116 -6.28 34.65 5.70
C LEU A 116 -6.88 34.89 7.10
N ASN A 117 -6.47 35.97 7.74
CA ASN A 117 -7.04 36.40 9.03
C ASN A 117 -8.36 37.14 8.79
N SER A 118 -9.33 36.99 9.69
CA SER A 118 -10.62 37.69 9.64
C SER A 118 -10.48 39.07 10.28
N SER A 119 -10.06 40.10 9.54
CA SER A 119 -9.98 41.47 10.02
C SER A 119 -10.38 42.47 8.92
N ASN A 120 -10.83 43.66 9.30
CA ASN A 120 -11.18 44.73 8.39
C ASN A 120 -9.94 45.20 7.62
N TYR A 121 -10.04 45.23 6.31
CA TYR A 121 -8.94 45.54 5.42
C TYR A 121 -9.02 46.98 4.96
N SER A 122 -8.19 47.88 5.51
CA SER A 122 -8.04 49.28 5.04
C SER A 122 -6.80 49.41 4.15
N GLN A 123 -6.89 50.20 3.10
CA GLN A 123 -5.80 50.53 2.16
C GLN A 123 -5.17 49.32 1.43
N ILE A 124 -6.00 48.63 0.66
CA ILE A 124 -5.62 47.44 -0.10
C ILE A 124 -5.59 47.73 -1.61
N THR A 125 -4.49 47.38 -2.30
CA THR A 125 -4.37 47.51 -3.74
C THR A 125 -5.26 46.51 -4.50
N LYS A 126 -5.55 46.77 -5.79
CA LYS A 126 -6.36 45.86 -6.63
C LYS A 126 -5.84 44.42 -6.61
N ARG A 127 -4.53 44.24 -6.74
CA ARG A 127 -3.87 42.89 -6.72
C ARG A 127 -3.93 42.22 -5.36
N GLN A 128 -3.93 42.99 -4.25
CA GLN A 128 -4.11 42.44 -2.92
C GLN A 128 -5.57 42.00 -2.69
N LYS A 129 -6.55 42.67 -3.31
CA LYS A 129 -7.97 42.27 -3.27
C LYS A 129 -8.17 40.93 -4.00
N GLU A 130 -7.56 40.76 -5.17
CA GLU A 130 -7.61 39.49 -5.93
C GLU A 130 -7.04 38.35 -5.10
N LEU A 131 -5.91 38.56 -4.42
CA LEU A 131 -5.31 37.54 -3.55
C LEU A 131 -6.20 37.18 -2.35
N ILE A 132 -6.84 38.18 -1.73
CA ILE A 132 -7.78 37.93 -0.63
C ILE A 132 -9.02 37.17 -1.10
N SER A 133 -9.58 37.49 -2.28
CA SER A 133 -10.69 36.73 -2.86
C SER A 133 -10.29 35.28 -3.11
N TYR A 134 -9.11 35.07 -3.66
CA TYR A 134 -8.56 33.71 -3.85
C TYR A 134 -8.51 32.91 -2.55
N PHE A 135 -8.05 33.52 -1.44
CA PHE A 135 -8.04 32.86 -0.14
C PHE A 135 -9.44 32.56 0.41
N LYS A 136 -10.43 33.42 0.13
CA LYS A 136 -11.82 33.19 0.56
C LYS A 136 -12.45 31.96 -0.11
N GLU A 137 -12.03 31.66 -1.33
CA GLU A 137 -12.47 30.50 -2.12
C GLU A 137 -11.72 29.20 -1.76
N GLN A 138 -10.57 29.30 -1.07
CA GLN A 138 -9.82 28.12 -0.66
C GLN A 138 -10.41 27.46 0.59
N PRO A 139 -10.34 26.11 0.71
CA PRO A 139 -10.69 25.42 1.94
C PRO A 139 -9.92 26.01 3.13
N GLN A 140 -10.62 26.28 4.24
CA GLN A 140 -10.04 26.85 5.47
C GLN A 140 -9.32 28.22 5.28
N ARG A 141 -9.50 28.87 4.13
CA ARG A 141 -8.81 30.13 3.78
C ARG A 141 -7.29 30.04 3.86
N ILE A 142 -6.73 28.88 3.50
CA ILE A 142 -5.30 28.61 3.52
C ILE A 142 -4.82 28.24 2.12
N ALA A 143 -3.67 28.79 1.69
CA ALA A 143 -3.05 28.45 0.42
C ALA A 143 -1.52 28.43 0.52
N GLN A 144 -0.88 27.54 -0.23
CA GLN A 144 0.60 27.50 -0.36
C GLN A 144 1.08 28.58 -1.31
N TYR A 145 2.16 29.25 -0.97
CA TYR A 145 2.76 30.29 -1.82
C TYR A 145 3.04 29.83 -3.25
N LYS A 146 3.48 28.59 -3.41
CA LYS A 146 3.74 28.00 -4.74
C LYS A 146 2.48 27.92 -5.60
N GLN A 147 1.34 27.61 -4.99
CA GLN A 147 0.04 27.55 -5.66
C GLN A 147 -0.47 28.96 -6.00
N ILE A 148 -0.39 29.88 -5.05
CA ILE A 148 -0.72 31.30 -5.26
C ILE A 148 0.06 31.88 -6.42
N LYS A 149 1.36 31.59 -6.50
CA LYS A 149 2.22 32.06 -7.60
C LYS A 149 1.83 31.44 -8.94
N LYS A 150 1.43 30.17 -8.96
CA LYS A 150 1.00 29.45 -10.17
C LYS A 150 -0.34 29.98 -10.69
N ASP A 151 -1.31 30.18 -9.79
CA ASP A 151 -2.70 30.47 -10.15
C ASP A 151 -2.91 31.97 -10.43
N LEU A 152 -2.24 32.86 -9.65
CA LEU A 152 -2.43 34.32 -9.74
C LEU A 152 -1.20 35.06 -10.26
N GLY A 153 -0.06 34.43 -10.45
CA GLY A 153 1.18 35.10 -10.86
C GLY A 153 1.70 36.15 -9.86
N VAL A 154 1.28 36.05 -8.57
CA VAL A 154 1.58 37.05 -7.55
C VAL A 154 3.00 36.90 -7.04
N SER A 155 3.73 38.04 -6.95
CA SER A 155 5.10 38.08 -6.43
C SER A 155 5.14 37.94 -4.90
N SER A 156 6.30 37.50 -4.38
CA SER A 156 6.51 37.38 -2.93
C SER A 156 6.36 38.68 -2.16
N SER A 157 6.61 39.83 -2.81
CA SER A 157 6.46 41.13 -2.22
C SER A 157 5.02 41.47 -1.86
N VAL A 158 4.05 41.10 -2.70
CA VAL A 158 2.60 41.33 -2.44
C VAL A 158 2.13 40.49 -1.26
N VAL A 159 2.58 39.22 -1.19
CA VAL A 159 2.23 38.34 -0.05
C VAL A 159 2.86 38.85 1.24
N ARG A 160 4.11 39.25 1.25
CA ARG A 160 4.78 39.85 2.42
C ARG A 160 4.13 41.13 2.86
N SER A 161 3.69 41.97 1.92
CA SER A 161 2.97 43.22 2.26
C SER A 161 1.67 42.92 3.01
N LEU A 162 0.90 41.91 2.61
CA LEU A 162 -0.30 41.47 3.34
C LEU A 162 0.04 40.78 4.68
N GLU A 163 1.16 40.08 4.75
CA GLU A 163 1.70 39.52 5.99
C GLU A 163 2.05 40.64 7.00
N ASN A 164 2.78 41.64 6.55
CA ASN A 164 3.14 42.81 7.40
C ASN A 164 1.93 43.64 7.85
N LYS A 165 0.85 43.67 7.06
CA LYS A 165 -0.43 44.28 7.42
C LYS A 165 -1.29 43.39 8.33
N GLY A 166 -0.82 42.21 8.73
CA GLY A 166 -1.57 41.25 9.55
C GLY A 166 -2.77 40.59 8.87
N VAL A 167 -2.94 40.81 7.55
CA VAL A 167 -4.00 40.21 6.74
C VAL A 167 -3.77 38.75 6.45
N LEU A 168 -2.50 38.40 6.21
CA LEU A 168 -2.04 37.01 6.07
C LEU A 168 -1.12 36.65 7.22
N SER A 169 -1.22 35.43 7.72
CA SER A 169 -0.26 34.86 8.65
C SER A 169 0.38 33.61 8.08
N LYS A 170 1.69 33.43 8.32
CA LYS A 170 2.36 32.18 7.99
C LYS A 170 1.76 31.05 8.82
N VAL A 171 1.36 30.00 8.13
CA VAL A 171 0.87 28.77 8.77
C VAL A 171 2.04 27.82 8.82
N THR A 172 2.52 27.51 10.01
CA THR A 172 3.32 26.31 10.25
C THR A 172 2.37 25.10 10.19
N GLU A 173 2.83 23.98 9.61
CA GLU A 173 2.01 22.78 9.37
C GLU A 173 1.17 22.27 10.56
N ASN A 174 1.45 22.72 11.78
CA ASN A 174 0.76 22.29 13.00
C ASN A 174 -0.67 22.86 13.18
N LYS A 175 -1.13 23.80 12.38
CA LYS A 175 -2.52 24.29 12.45
C LYS A 175 -3.55 23.42 11.72
N TYR A 176 -3.11 22.41 10.97
CA TYR A 176 -4.01 21.41 10.36
C TYR A 176 -4.58 20.38 11.36
N GLU A 177 -4.18 20.45 12.64
CA GLU A 177 -4.39 19.38 13.63
C GLU A 177 -5.68 19.48 14.44
N GLN A 178 -6.54 20.47 14.27
CA GLN A 178 -7.66 20.70 15.22
C GLN A 178 -9.08 20.62 14.64
N GLU A 179 -9.32 20.16 13.42
CA GLU A 179 -10.69 19.97 12.96
C GLU A 179 -11.17 18.53 13.04
N LYS A 180 -12.40 18.38 13.52
CA LYS A 180 -13.11 17.10 13.71
C LYS A 180 -12.96 16.19 12.49
N ILE A 181 -12.48 15.01 12.76
CA ILE A 181 -11.83 14.04 11.91
C ILE A 181 -12.79 13.36 10.92
N PHE A 182 -14.10 13.41 11.15
CA PHE A 182 -15.06 12.65 10.35
C PHE A 182 -16.16 13.56 9.81
N ASN A 183 -16.10 13.85 8.51
CA ASN A 183 -17.10 14.69 7.86
C ASN A 183 -18.40 13.95 7.51
N GLU A 184 -18.38 12.61 7.44
CA GLU A 184 -19.55 11.81 7.10
C GLU A 184 -19.62 10.52 7.95
N PRO A 185 -20.73 10.26 8.67
CA PRO A 185 -20.93 9.00 9.36
C PRO A 185 -21.13 7.87 8.36
N ILE A 186 -20.57 6.67 8.65
CA ILE A 186 -20.87 5.47 7.87
C ILE A 186 -22.24 4.96 8.27
N THR A 187 -23.17 4.97 7.34
CA THR A 187 -24.46 4.28 7.52
C THR A 187 -24.28 2.80 7.18
N LEU A 188 -24.27 1.97 8.20
CA LEU A 188 -24.11 0.53 8.06
C LEU A 188 -25.48 -0.18 7.94
N SER A 189 -25.58 -1.18 7.08
CA SER A 189 -26.71 -2.11 7.06
C SER A 189 -26.73 -2.97 8.33
N SER A 190 -27.84 -3.69 8.56
CA SER A 190 -27.96 -4.60 9.72
C SER A 190 -26.86 -5.66 9.73
N GLN A 191 -26.55 -6.28 8.59
CA GLN A 191 -25.46 -7.26 8.47
C GLN A 191 -24.08 -6.65 8.75
N GLN A 192 -23.82 -5.47 8.21
CA GLN A 192 -22.54 -4.77 8.43
C GLN A 192 -22.38 -4.39 9.91
N ARG A 193 -23.45 -3.93 10.57
CA ARG A 193 -23.44 -3.67 12.03
C ARG A 193 -23.13 -4.94 12.83
N GLN A 194 -23.75 -6.07 12.50
CA GLN A 194 -23.46 -7.35 13.14
C GLN A 194 -22.00 -7.79 12.92
N ALA A 195 -21.46 -7.60 11.71
CA ALA A 195 -20.07 -7.91 11.40
C ALA A 195 -19.12 -7.06 12.25
N VAL A 196 -19.35 -5.75 12.33
CA VAL A 196 -18.59 -4.85 13.20
C VAL A 196 -18.69 -5.26 14.66
N ALA A 197 -19.90 -5.57 15.15
CA ALA A 197 -20.13 -6.00 16.54
C ALA A 197 -19.31 -7.26 16.88
N LYS A 198 -19.33 -8.29 16.02
CA LYS A 198 -18.54 -9.52 16.21
C LYS A 198 -17.02 -9.25 16.30
N ILE A 199 -16.51 -8.35 15.45
CA ILE A 199 -15.10 -8.00 15.46
C ILE A 199 -14.76 -7.20 16.72
N ARG A 200 -15.68 -6.38 17.23
CA ARG A 200 -15.50 -5.60 18.47
C ARG A 200 -15.55 -6.48 19.73
N GLU A 201 -16.52 -7.36 19.81
CA GLU A 201 -16.76 -8.23 20.98
C GLU A 201 -15.52 -9.06 21.34
N LYS A 202 -14.84 -9.60 20.34
CA LYS A 202 -13.63 -10.42 20.54
C LYS A 202 -12.34 -9.60 20.64
N TYR A 203 -12.42 -8.25 20.76
CA TYR A 203 -11.22 -7.44 20.86
C TYR A 203 -10.53 -7.62 22.22
N VAL A 204 -9.30 -8.11 22.18
CA VAL A 204 -8.39 -8.13 23.32
C VAL A 204 -7.21 -7.18 23.03
N LYS A 205 -6.95 -6.29 23.99
CA LYS A 205 -5.87 -5.30 23.87
C LYS A 205 -4.51 -6.02 23.94
N ASN A 206 -3.59 -5.64 23.08
CA ASN A 206 -2.23 -6.20 22.99
C ASN A 206 -2.17 -7.70 22.68
N GLU A 207 -3.21 -8.23 22.01
CA GLU A 207 -3.20 -9.57 21.44
C GLU A 207 -3.23 -9.52 19.93
N PHE A 208 -2.55 -10.46 19.31
CA PHE A 208 -2.64 -10.67 17.88
C PHE A 208 -3.98 -11.33 17.54
N GLN A 209 -4.70 -10.73 16.61
CA GLN A 209 -5.96 -11.27 16.10
C GLN A 209 -6.01 -11.14 14.59
N SER A 210 -6.19 -12.24 13.89
CA SER A 210 -6.39 -12.27 12.45
C SER A 210 -7.84 -12.58 12.12
N TRP A 211 -8.45 -11.75 11.27
CA TRP A 211 -9.83 -11.82 10.85
C TRP A 211 -9.95 -11.96 9.34
N LEU A 212 -10.76 -12.90 8.88
CA LEU A 212 -11.26 -12.93 7.51
C LEU A 212 -12.63 -12.25 7.47
N LEU A 213 -12.71 -11.13 6.76
CA LEU A 213 -13.97 -10.49 6.37
C LEU A 213 -14.38 -11.05 5.02
N PHE A 214 -15.17 -12.12 5.04
CA PHE A 214 -15.65 -12.83 3.86
C PHE A 214 -17.02 -12.29 3.44
N GLY A 215 -17.15 -11.86 2.20
CA GLY A 215 -18.42 -11.33 1.72
C GLY A 215 -18.48 -11.23 0.22
N VAL A 216 -19.66 -11.43 -0.33
CA VAL A 216 -19.90 -11.32 -1.78
C VAL A 216 -19.49 -9.92 -2.29
N THR A 217 -19.20 -9.82 -3.57
CA THR A 217 -18.91 -8.53 -4.21
C THR A 217 -20.13 -7.60 -4.05
N GLY A 218 -19.88 -6.35 -3.62
CA GLY A 218 -20.97 -5.41 -3.33
C GLY A 218 -21.66 -5.59 -1.96
N SER A 219 -21.15 -6.44 -1.07
CA SER A 219 -21.67 -6.56 0.31
C SER A 219 -21.29 -5.40 1.23
N GLY A 220 -20.40 -4.52 0.78
CA GLY A 220 -19.94 -3.37 1.55
C GLY A 220 -18.86 -3.72 2.59
N LYS A 221 -18.00 -4.68 2.32
CA LYS A 221 -16.81 -5.01 3.13
C LYS A 221 -16.02 -3.76 3.51
N THR A 222 -15.85 -2.86 2.54
CA THR A 222 -15.16 -1.58 2.72
C THR A 222 -15.74 -0.75 3.87
N GLU A 223 -17.08 -0.63 3.97
CA GLU A 223 -17.71 0.12 5.05
C GLU A 223 -17.45 -0.51 6.41
N VAL A 224 -17.45 -1.84 6.49
CA VAL A 224 -17.18 -2.56 7.74
C VAL A 224 -15.76 -2.27 8.22
N TYR A 225 -14.75 -2.47 7.38
CA TYR A 225 -13.37 -2.24 7.82
C TYR A 225 -13.04 -0.75 8.03
N LEU A 226 -13.63 0.17 7.27
CA LEU A 226 -13.47 1.61 7.49
C LEU A 226 -14.11 2.05 8.82
N ASN A 227 -15.23 1.45 9.23
CA ASN A 227 -15.84 1.73 10.53
C ASN A 227 -14.89 1.33 11.67
N ILE A 228 -14.27 0.15 11.57
CA ILE A 228 -13.29 -0.32 12.57
C ILE A 228 -12.03 0.56 12.54
N ALA A 229 -11.59 0.99 11.34
CA ALA A 229 -10.46 1.91 11.19
C ALA A 229 -10.72 3.25 11.89
N SER A 230 -11.93 3.83 11.73
CA SER A 230 -12.33 5.08 12.37
C SER A 230 -12.18 5.04 13.89
N GLU A 231 -12.60 3.95 14.52
CA GLU A 231 -12.47 3.78 15.97
C GLU A 231 -11.01 3.76 16.48
N ARG A 232 -10.10 3.24 15.65
CA ARG A 232 -8.66 3.25 15.97
C ARG A 232 -8.08 4.64 15.83
N ILE A 233 -8.47 5.33 14.77
CA ILE A 233 -8.05 6.71 14.50
C ILE A 233 -8.53 7.66 15.61
N GLU A 234 -9.77 7.51 16.08
CA GLU A 234 -10.33 8.28 17.21
C GLU A 234 -9.53 8.10 18.51
N LYS A 235 -8.96 6.91 18.70
CA LYS A 235 -8.04 6.61 19.82
C LYS A 235 -6.61 7.11 19.60
N GLY A 236 -6.34 7.84 18.52
CA GLY A 236 -5.02 8.33 18.16
C GLY A 236 -4.06 7.27 17.61
N GLU A 237 -4.57 6.07 17.33
CA GLU A 237 -3.82 4.95 16.76
C GLU A 237 -3.67 5.09 15.24
N GLN A 238 -2.67 4.41 14.67
CA GLN A 238 -2.44 4.40 13.23
C GLN A 238 -3.00 3.13 12.59
N VAL A 239 -3.54 3.28 11.38
CA VAL A 239 -4.14 2.23 10.56
C VAL A 239 -3.46 2.19 9.20
N LEU A 240 -3.13 0.98 8.73
CA LEU A 240 -2.64 0.71 7.38
C LEU A 240 -3.68 -0.09 6.61
N ILE A 241 -4.06 0.41 5.43
CA ILE A 241 -4.88 -0.33 4.46
C ILE A 241 -4.01 -0.64 3.24
N LEU A 242 -3.78 -1.91 3.01
CA LEU A 242 -3.14 -2.40 1.79
C LEU A 242 -4.20 -2.70 0.73
N LEU A 243 -3.94 -2.21 -0.47
CA LEU A 243 -4.80 -2.38 -1.64
C LEU A 243 -3.96 -2.89 -2.81
N PRO A 244 -4.52 -3.74 -3.70
CA PRO A 244 -3.93 -3.96 -5.02
C PRO A 244 -3.73 -2.62 -5.75
N GLU A 245 -2.66 -2.47 -6.53
CA GLU A 245 -2.36 -1.20 -7.21
C GLU A 245 -3.52 -0.72 -8.10
N ILE A 246 -4.24 -1.65 -8.74
CA ILE A 246 -5.42 -1.38 -9.57
C ILE A 246 -6.64 -0.91 -8.75
N SER A 247 -6.72 -1.23 -7.49
CA SER A 247 -7.83 -0.84 -6.58
C SER A 247 -7.62 0.55 -5.95
N LEU A 248 -6.45 1.16 -6.13
CA LEU A 248 -6.15 2.54 -5.73
C LEU A 248 -6.78 3.53 -6.71
N THR A 249 -8.10 3.39 -6.95
CA THR A 249 -8.85 4.26 -7.85
C THR A 249 -8.96 5.68 -7.32
N VAL A 250 -9.17 6.64 -8.25
CA VAL A 250 -9.36 8.05 -7.90
C VAL A 250 -10.54 8.20 -6.94
N ASP A 251 -11.65 7.51 -7.20
CA ASP A 251 -12.86 7.58 -6.38
C ASP A 251 -12.64 7.06 -4.96
N PHE A 252 -11.92 5.93 -4.81
CA PHE A 252 -11.61 5.40 -3.48
C PHE A 252 -10.72 6.39 -2.69
N LYS A 253 -9.71 6.96 -3.33
CA LYS A 253 -8.84 7.96 -2.73
C LYS A 253 -9.62 9.21 -2.30
N GLN A 254 -10.44 9.76 -3.19
CA GLN A 254 -11.29 10.93 -2.88
C GLN A 254 -12.21 10.66 -1.71
N ARG A 255 -12.84 9.48 -1.65
CA ARG A 255 -13.70 9.06 -0.55
C ARG A 255 -12.95 9.01 0.80
N ILE A 256 -11.74 8.44 0.81
CA ILE A 256 -10.89 8.41 2.00
C ILE A 256 -10.46 9.82 2.41
N MET A 257 -10.02 10.64 1.46
CA MET A 257 -9.59 12.01 1.74
C MET A 257 -10.74 12.90 2.22
N LYS A 258 -11.93 12.76 1.63
CA LYS A 258 -13.13 13.47 2.06
C LYS A 258 -13.51 13.12 3.51
N ARG A 259 -13.33 11.84 3.88
CA ARG A 259 -13.70 11.35 5.21
C ARG A 259 -12.67 11.68 6.29
N TYR A 260 -11.38 11.44 6.01
CA TYR A 260 -10.31 11.53 7.01
C TYR A 260 -9.41 12.75 6.86
N GLY A 261 -9.55 13.51 5.78
CA GLY A 261 -8.83 14.76 5.55
C GLY A 261 -7.32 14.64 5.71
N ALA A 262 -6.72 15.54 6.46
CA ALA A 262 -5.28 15.60 6.69
C ALA A 262 -4.70 14.41 7.47
N LEU A 263 -5.53 13.59 8.12
CA LEU A 263 -5.11 12.38 8.83
C LEU A 263 -4.87 11.19 7.91
N ALA A 264 -5.34 11.26 6.66
CA ALA A 264 -5.15 10.22 5.67
C ALA A 264 -4.02 10.57 4.70
N GLY A 265 -3.31 9.54 4.24
CA GLY A 265 -2.29 9.64 3.22
C GLY A 265 -2.23 8.41 2.34
N GLU A 266 -1.49 8.50 1.24
CA GLU A 266 -1.32 7.42 0.29
C GLU A 266 0.16 7.07 0.07
N TRP A 267 0.43 5.80 -0.28
CA TRP A 267 1.77 5.32 -0.57
C TRP A 267 1.78 4.34 -1.73
N HIS A 268 2.33 4.77 -2.87
CA HIS A 268 2.44 3.95 -4.08
C HIS A 268 3.63 4.40 -4.94
N SER A 269 3.89 3.65 -6.03
CA SER A 269 5.05 3.84 -6.91
C SER A 269 5.07 5.19 -7.62
N GLN A 270 3.93 5.78 -7.92
CA GLN A 270 3.78 7.04 -8.67
C GLN A 270 4.02 8.31 -7.83
N LEU A 271 4.12 8.22 -6.51
CA LEU A 271 4.40 9.38 -5.67
C LEU A 271 5.78 9.97 -5.97
N SER A 272 5.83 11.30 -6.08
CA SER A 272 7.10 12.03 -6.16
C SER A 272 7.94 11.87 -4.89
N LEU A 273 9.24 12.13 -4.99
CA LEU A 273 10.16 12.04 -3.84
C LEU A 273 9.75 12.97 -2.68
N ASN A 274 9.19 14.15 -2.99
CA ASN A 274 8.76 15.10 -1.98
C ASN A 274 7.50 14.63 -1.24
N GLU A 275 6.54 14.09 -1.96
CA GLU A 275 5.34 13.48 -1.38
C GLU A 275 5.71 12.29 -0.48
N ARG A 276 6.57 11.39 -0.97
CA ARG A 276 7.06 10.27 -0.16
C ARG A 276 7.73 10.72 1.14
N ARG A 277 8.56 11.78 1.10
CA ARG A 277 9.18 12.35 2.30
C ARG A 277 8.15 12.90 3.28
N LYS A 278 7.16 13.62 2.76
CA LYS A 278 6.07 14.16 3.59
C LYS A 278 5.29 13.05 4.27
N VAL A 279 4.87 12.04 3.51
CA VAL A 279 4.16 10.87 4.06
C VAL A 279 5.01 10.14 5.08
N PHE A 280 6.28 9.84 4.77
CA PHE A 280 7.20 9.19 5.69
C PHE A 280 7.32 9.95 7.02
N LYS A 281 7.58 11.27 6.98
CA LYS A 281 7.68 12.12 8.17
C LYS A 281 6.41 12.05 9.02
N ASN A 282 5.24 12.13 8.38
CA ASN A 282 3.95 12.11 9.09
C ASN A 282 3.59 10.71 9.62
N VAL A 283 4.04 9.64 8.99
CA VAL A 283 3.92 8.26 9.51
C VAL A 283 4.78 8.09 10.75
N VAL A 284 6.06 8.46 10.68
CA VAL A 284 7.02 8.32 11.79
C VAL A 284 6.65 9.20 12.99
N SER A 285 6.17 10.42 12.76
CA SER A 285 5.72 11.30 13.84
C SER A 285 4.38 10.87 14.46
N GLY A 286 3.63 10.01 13.78
CA GLY A 286 2.29 9.59 14.19
C GLY A 286 1.19 10.60 13.88
N HIS A 287 1.46 11.67 13.13
CA HIS A 287 0.46 12.64 12.68
C HIS A 287 -0.51 12.00 11.68
N LEU A 288 0.01 11.25 10.71
CA LEU A 288 -0.82 10.51 9.77
C LEU A 288 -1.41 9.30 10.47
N LYS A 289 -2.75 9.25 10.55
CA LYS A 289 -3.47 8.19 11.27
C LYS A 289 -3.92 7.07 10.34
N LEU A 290 -4.22 7.38 9.10
CA LEU A 290 -4.62 6.41 8.09
C LEU A 290 -3.65 6.46 6.90
N LEU A 291 -3.06 5.34 6.56
CA LEU A 291 -2.30 5.19 5.33
C LEU A 291 -2.96 4.15 4.44
N ILE A 292 -3.28 4.53 3.21
CA ILE A 292 -3.65 3.60 2.15
C ILE A 292 -2.46 3.40 1.23
N GLY A 293 -2.23 2.18 0.79
CA GLY A 293 -1.09 1.98 -0.09
C GLY A 293 -0.96 0.61 -0.71
N ALA A 294 -0.06 0.53 -1.68
CA ALA A 294 0.38 -0.72 -2.27
C ALA A 294 1.28 -1.51 -1.29
N ARG A 295 1.66 -2.72 -1.67
CA ARG A 295 2.47 -3.66 -0.87
C ARG A 295 3.69 -3.05 -0.17
N SER A 296 4.36 -2.05 -0.77
CA SER A 296 5.53 -1.40 -0.16
C SER A 296 5.20 -0.52 1.05
N ALA A 297 3.94 -0.09 1.22
CA ALA A 297 3.49 0.66 2.40
C ALA A 297 3.66 -0.15 3.70
N LEU A 298 3.69 -1.48 3.57
CA LEU A 298 3.92 -2.39 4.69
C LEU A 298 5.26 -2.14 5.40
N PHE A 299 6.27 -1.60 4.74
CA PHE A 299 7.60 -1.39 5.31
C PHE A 299 7.82 0.03 5.87
N LEU A 300 6.79 0.87 5.94
CA LEU A 300 6.93 2.18 6.58
C LEU A 300 6.98 2.05 8.11
N PRO A 301 7.83 2.83 8.79
CA PRO A 301 8.00 2.75 10.24
C PRO A 301 6.93 3.57 10.97
N PHE A 302 5.77 2.99 11.16
CA PHE A 302 4.68 3.59 11.93
C PHE A 302 5.06 3.71 13.42
N LYS A 303 4.65 4.81 14.05
CA LYS A 303 4.86 5.05 15.47
C LYS A 303 3.92 4.21 16.36
N ASN A 304 2.67 4.06 15.96
CA ASN A 304 1.63 3.38 16.75
C ASN A 304 0.62 2.66 15.85
N LEU A 305 1.10 1.69 15.06
CA LEU A 305 0.23 0.88 14.17
C LEU A 305 -0.54 -0.16 14.98
N LYS A 306 -1.86 -0.10 14.98
CA LYS A 306 -2.74 -1.00 15.75
C LYS A 306 -3.77 -1.75 14.90
N LEU A 307 -3.89 -1.42 13.63
CA LEU A 307 -4.74 -2.14 12.70
C LEU A 307 -4.09 -2.20 11.33
N ILE A 308 -4.06 -3.39 10.75
CA ILE A 308 -3.69 -3.60 9.34
C ILE A 308 -4.92 -4.19 8.63
N ILE A 309 -5.24 -3.66 7.47
CA ILE A 309 -6.30 -4.16 6.60
C ILE A 309 -5.65 -4.54 5.27
N VAL A 310 -5.96 -5.72 4.77
CA VAL A 310 -5.54 -6.19 3.45
C VAL A 310 -6.80 -6.43 2.65
N ASP A 311 -7.14 -5.51 1.77
CA ASP A 311 -8.33 -5.66 0.92
C ASP A 311 -8.01 -6.48 -0.32
N GLU A 312 -9.00 -7.24 -0.81
CA GLU A 312 -8.82 -8.25 -1.87
C GLU A 312 -7.58 -9.13 -1.63
N GLU A 313 -7.48 -9.74 -0.43
CA GLU A 313 -6.28 -10.43 0.07
C GLU A 313 -5.78 -11.56 -0.83
N HIS A 314 -6.66 -12.08 -1.70
CA HIS A 314 -6.39 -13.12 -2.68
C HIS A 314 -5.63 -12.63 -3.90
N ASP A 315 -5.52 -11.30 -4.11
CA ASP A 315 -4.92 -10.74 -5.32
C ASP A 315 -3.45 -11.10 -5.44
N SER A 316 -3.06 -11.61 -6.61
CA SER A 316 -1.69 -12.03 -6.89
C SER A 316 -0.68 -10.87 -6.87
N SER A 317 -1.13 -9.62 -7.02
CA SER A 317 -0.26 -8.44 -6.96
C SER A 317 0.40 -8.21 -5.60
N TYR A 318 -0.11 -8.86 -4.54
CA TYR A 318 0.56 -8.86 -3.23
C TYR A 318 1.88 -9.65 -3.23
N LYS A 319 2.07 -10.56 -4.17
CA LYS A 319 3.33 -11.28 -4.36
C LYS A 319 4.30 -10.44 -5.19
N GLN A 320 5.45 -10.14 -4.63
CA GLN A 320 6.59 -9.57 -5.35
C GLN A 320 7.49 -10.68 -5.84
N GLU A 321 7.67 -10.77 -7.17
CA GLU A 321 8.49 -11.81 -7.82
C GLU A 321 9.94 -11.38 -8.03
N GLU A 322 10.19 -10.07 -8.01
CA GLU A 322 11.54 -9.50 -8.05
C GLU A 322 12.14 -9.38 -6.65
N ALA A 323 13.46 -9.42 -6.55
CA ALA A 323 14.17 -9.32 -5.27
C ALA A 323 13.94 -7.95 -4.57
N PRO A 324 13.63 -7.95 -3.27
CA PRO A 324 13.39 -9.10 -2.40
C PRO A 324 12.05 -9.79 -2.71
N ILE A 325 12.03 -11.12 -2.77
CA ILE A 325 10.81 -11.90 -3.03
C ILE A 325 10.01 -12.04 -1.73
N TYR A 326 8.73 -11.63 -1.76
CA TYR A 326 7.84 -11.74 -0.60
C TYR A 326 6.36 -11.68 -1.02
N ASN A 327 5.47 -12.13 -0.13
CA ASN A 327 4.04 -11.90 -0.23
C ASN A 327 3.63 -10.86 0.84
N ALA A 328 3.10 -9.70 0.41
CA ALA A 328 2.76 -8.61 1.33
C ALA A 328 1.59 -8.97 2.26
N ARG A 329 0.64 -9.82 1.84
CA ARG A 329 -0.42 -10.36 2.71
C ARG A 329 0.18 -11.14 3.88
N ASP A 330 1.08 -12.08 3.60
CA ASP A 330 1.68 -12.93 4.61
C ASP A 330 2.58 -12.12 5.56
N LEU A 331 3.34 -11.18 5.01
CA LEU A 331 4.15 -10.27 5.83
C LEU A 331 3.29 -9.26 6.63
N ALA A 332 2.08 -8.92 6.16
CA ALA A 332 1.13 -8.11 6.93
C ALA A 332 0.63 -8.87 8.17
N VAL A 333 0.36 -10.17 8.02
CA VAL A 333 0.02 -11.07 9.15
C VAL A 333 1.20 -11.16 10.12
N LEU A 334 2.42 -11.38 9.62
CA LEU A 334 3.65 -11.40 10.42
C LEU A 334 3.85 -10.08 11.18
N ARG A 335 3.63 -8.94 10.51
CA ARG A 335 3.74 -7.63 11.13
C ARG A 335 2.70 -7.42 12.22
N ALA A 336 1.44 -7.75 11.97
CA ALA A 336 0.38 -7.67 12.97
C ALA A 336 0.66 -8.55 14.19
N SER A 337 1.17 -9.77 13.96
CA SER A 337 1.59 -10.67 15.04
C SER A 337 2.74 -10.09 15.86
N THR A 338 3.75 -9.53 15.21
CA THR A 338 4.88 -8.88 15.92
C THR A 338 4.42 -7.68 16.77
N LEU A 339 3.50 -6.88 16.23
CA LEU A 339 2.91 -5.73 16.93
C LEU A 339 1.87 -6.11 17.98
N LYS A 340 1.52 -7.39 18.13
CA LYS A 340 0.38 -7.87 18.93
C LYS A 340 -0.87 -7.03 18.64
N SER A 341 -1.17 -6.87 17.37
CA SER A 341 -2.25 -6.01 16.86
C SER A 341 -3.25 -6.82 16.02
N ARG A 342 -4.29 -6.15 15.54
CA ARG A 342 -5.33 -6.77 14.71
C ARG A 342 -4.99 -6.64 13.23
N ILE A 343 -5.31 -7.70 12.48
CA ILE A 343 -5.36 -7.66 11.01
C ILE A 343 -6.72 -8.11 10.51
N ILE A 344 -7.21 -7.46 9.46
CA ILE A 344 -8.43 -7.83 8.73
C ILE A 344 -8.02 -8.14 7.29
N LEU A 345 -8.23 -9.38 6.88
CA LEU A 345 -8.11 -9.85 5.51
C LEU A 345 -9.50 -9.80 4.88
N SER A 346 -9.71 -8.99 3.86
CA SER A 346 -11.00 -8.76 3.22
C SER A 346 -11.02 -9.39 1.83
N SER A 347 -12.00 -10.24 1.55
CA SER A 347 -12.13 -10.89 0.23
C SER A 347 -13.53 -11.43 -0.04
N ALA A 348 -13.90 -11.48 -1.33
CA ALA A 348 -15.05 -12.25 -1.82
C ALA A 348 -14.65 -13.68 -2.18
N THR A 349 -13.39 -13.91 -2.53
CA THR A 349 -12.80 -15.18 -2.96
C THR A 349 -11.49 -15.43 -2.21
N PRO A 350 -11.56 -15.77 -0.90
CA PRO A 350 -10.37 -15.87 -0.06
C PRO A 350 -9.35 -16.87 -0.63
N SER A 351 -8.08 -16.61 -0.39
CA SER A 351 -7.01 -17.56 -0.71
C SER A 351 -7.19 -18.86 0.08
N ILE A 352 -6.68 -19.96 -0.46
CA ILE A 352 -6.77 -21.28 0.18
C ILE A 352 -6.10 -21.26 1.55
N GLU A 353 -4.98 -20.56 1.69
CA GLU A 353 -4.22 -20.43 2.93
C GLU A 353 -5.05 -19.69 4.00
N THR A 354 -5.67 -18.57 3.66
CA THR A 354 -6.53 -17.81 4.57
C THR A 354 -7.74 -18.63 4.98
N TRP A 355 -8.39 -19.30 4.02
CA TRP A 355 -9.54 -20.15 4.27
C TRP A 355 -9.17 -21.33 5.18
N HIS A 356 -8.04 -21.99 4.93
CA HIS A 356 -7.54 -23.09 5.74
C HIS A 356 -7.24 -22.64 7.18
N ASN A 357 -6.63 -21.49 7.38
CA ASN A 357 -6.37 -20.93 8.71
C ASN A 357 -7.67 -20.62 9.47
N CYS A 358 -8.73 -20.19 8.78
CA CYS A 358 -10.07 -20.04 9.39
C CYS A 358 -10.63 -21.41 9.83
N ARG A 359 -10.51 -22.45 9.00
CA ARG A 359 -10.97 -23.80 9.35
C ARG A 359 -10.22 -24.39 10.55
N LEU A 360 -8.95 -24.08 10.69
CA LEU A 360 -8.15 -24.50 11.85
C LEU A 360 -8.40 -23.67 13.12
N GLY A 361 -9.28 -22.66 13.06
CA GLY A 361 -9.55 -21.75 14.19
C GLY A 361 -8.42 -20.77 14.49
N LYS A 362 -7.36 -20.69 13.64
CA LYS A 362 -6.29 -19.73 13.79
C LYS A 362 -6.70 -18.29 13.44
N TYR A 363 -7.64 -18.16 12.50
CA TYR A 363 -8.23 -16.89 12.10
C TYR A 363 -9.73 -16.89 12.43
N TYR A 364 -10.21 -15.77 12.92
CA TYR A 364 -11.65 -15.53 13.07
C TYR A 364 -12.28 -15.25 11.70
N LYS A 365 -13.55 -15.60 11.53
CA LYS A 365 -14.29 -15.34 10.30
C LYS A 365 -15.58 -14.58 10.57
N VAL A 366 -15.85 -13.60 9.72
CA VAL A 366 -17.12 -12.86 9.67
C VAL A 366 -17.64 -12.88 8.24
N ASP A 367 -18.91 -13.21 8.10
CA ASP A 367 -19.59 -13.39 6.81
C ASP A 367 -20.49 -12.19 6.49
N LEU A 368 -20.46 -11.74 5.23
CA LEU A 368 -21.38 -10.78 4.64
C LEU A 368 -22.01 -11.40 3.38
N PRO A 369 -23.01 -12.30 3.56
CA PRO A 369 -23.51 -13.13 2.47
C PRO A 369 -24.39 -12.38 1.46
N LYS A 370 -24.94 -11.21 1.80
CA LYS A 370 -25.86 -10.46 0.93
C LYS A 370 -25.19 -9.19 0.39
N ARG A 371 -25.52 -8.82 -0.84
CA ARG A 371 -25.16 -7.52 -1.42
C ARG A 371 -25.85 -6.39 -0.67
N PHE A 372 -25.25 -5.22 -0.69
CA PHE A 372 -25.88 -4.00 -0.18
C PHE A 372 -26.88 -3.48 -1.20
N GLY A 373 -28.13 -3.19 -0.75
CA GLY A 373 -29.21 -2.74 -1.63
C GLY A 373 -29.97 -3.90 -2.30
N GLU A 374 -30.99 -3.55 -3.08
CA GLU A 374 -31.78 -4.49 -3.87
C GLU A 374 -31.11 -4.75 -5.23
N VAL A 375 -29.99 -5.47 -5.21
CA VAL A 375 -29.27 -5.84 -6.42
C VAL A 375 -29.55 -7.30 -6.74
N TYR A 376 -30.17 -7.56 -7.88
CA TYR A 376 -30.42 -8.92 -8.35
C TYR A 376 -29.11 -9.57 -8.81
N GLU A 377 -28.98 -10.87 -8.56
CA GLU A 377 -27.87 -11.63 -9.11
C GLU A 377 -28.04 -11.82 -10.62
N PRO A 378 -26.97 -11.77 -11.39
CA PRO A 378 -27.05 -12.02 -12.82
C PRO A 378 -27.47 -13.47 -13.07
N ARG A 379 -28.28 -13.68 -14.10
CA ARG A 379 -28.62 -15.03 -14.55
C ARG A 379 -27.37 -15.65 -15.19
N VAL A 380 -26.93 -16.78 -14.65
CA VAL A 380 -25.78 -17.54 -15.16
C VAL A 380 -26.28 -18.69 -16.03
N THR A 381 -25.79 -18.78 -17.27
CA THR A 381 -26.02 -19.89 -18.18
C THR A 381 -24.69 -20.56 -18.49
N LEU A 382 -24.61 -21.86 -18.25
CA LEU A 382 -23.46 -22.68 -18.58
C LEU A 382 -23.59 -23.21 -20.00
N ILE A 383 -22.54 -23.09 -20.79
CA ILE A 383 -22.47 -23.61 -22.15
C ILE A 383 -21.33 -24.64 -22.19
N ASP A 384 -21.67 -25.89 -22.50
CA ASP A 384 -20.67 -26.96 -22.62
C ASP A 384 -20.05 -26.92 -24.03
N MET A 385 -18.86 -26.39 -24.13
CA MET A 385 -18.11 -26.30 -25.38
C MET A 385 -17.67 -27.65 -25.97
N ASN A 386 -17.93 -28.77 -25.29
CA ASN A 386 -17.73 -30.10 -25.85
C ASN A 386 -18.90 -30.56 -26.71
N VAL A 387 -20.09 -30.01 -26.47
CA VAL A 387 -21.35 -30.34 -27.15
C VAL A 387 -21.71 -29.29 -28.19
N GLU A 388 -21.46 -28.02 -27.86
CA GLU A 388 -21.85 -26.91 -28.71
C GLU A 388 -20.90 -26.68 -29.89
N GLU A 389 -21.48 -26.39 -31.04
CA GLU A 389 -20.70 -26.07 -32.24
C GLU A 389 -20.11 -24.67 -32.19
N THR A 390 -18.91 -24.55 -32.70
CA THR A 390 -18.24 -23.27 -32.91
C THR A 390 -18.03 -23.04 -34.40
N PRO A 391 -18.29 -21.83 -34.92
CA PRO A 391 -18.01 -21.52 -36.33
C PRO A 391 -16.51 -21.73 -36.65
N LYS A 392 -16.19 -22.04 -37.90
CA LYS A 392 -14.81 -22.18 -38.39
C LYS A 392 -13.98 -20.94 -37.98
N ASN A 393 -12.84 -21.15 -37.39
CA ASN A 393 -11.94 -20.10 -36.90
C ASN A 393 -12.47 -19.23 -35.74
N SER A 394 -13.59 -19.59 -35.13
CA SER A 394 -14.11 -18.95 -33.92
C SER A 394 -13.88 -19.84 -32.70
N TRP A 395 -13.76 -19.19 -31.55
CA TRP A 395 -13.73 -19.85 -30.24
C TRP A 395 -14.96 -19.44 -29.40
N ILE A 396 -15.88 -18.69 -30.00
CA ILE A 396 -17.17 -18.32 -29.43
C ILE A 396 -18.22 -19.29 -29.99
N SER A 397 -18.98 -19.94 -29.13
CA SER A 397 -20.06 -20.85 -29.55
C SER A 397 -21.23 -20.13 -30.14
N VAL A 398 -22.01 -20.84 -30.96
CA VAL A 398 -23.19 -20.28 -31.64
C VAL A 398 -24.18 -19.67 -30.64
N PRO A 399 -24.55 -20.32 -29.49
CA PRO A 399 -25.46 -19.71 -28.53
C PRO A 399 -24.99 -18.38 -27.96
N ILE A 400 -23.65 -18.19 -27.76
CA ILE A 400 -23.12 -16.90 -27.32
C ILE A 400 -23.25 -15.86 -28.40
N ILE A 401 -22.97 -16.20 -29.67
CA ILE A 401 -23.09 -15.29 -30.80
C ILE A 401 -24.55 -14.80 -30.95
N ASP A 402 -25.52 -15.69 -30.79
CA ASP A 402 -26.91 -15.34 -30.91
C ASP A 402 -27.38 -14.46 -29.74
N GLN A 403 -26.92 -14.73 -28.53
CA GLN A 403 -27.18 -13.85 -27.39
C GLN A 403 -26.56 -12.47 -27.57
N ILE A 404 -25.34 -12.38 -28.16
CA ILE A 404 -24.70 -11.11 -28.53
C ILE A 404 -25.58 -10.33 -29.50
N LYS A 405 -26.11 -10.97 -30.56
CA LYS A 405 -26.98 -10.31 -31.54
C LYS A 405 -28.23 -9.75 -30.87
N ILE A 406 -28.92 -10.56 -30.05
CA ILE A 406 -30.12 -10.15 -29.33
C ILE A 406 -29.84 -8.92 -28.42
N SER A 407 -28.74 -8.93 -27.70
CA SER A 407 -28.36 -7.78 -26.83
C SER A 407 -28.01 -6.54 -27.64
N LEU A 408 -27.36 -6.68 -28.79
CA LEU A 408 -27.08 -5.56 -29.71
C LEU A 408 -28.35 -4.95 -30.30
N GLU A 409 -29.33 -5.77 -30.70
CA GLU A 409 -30.63 -5.30 -31.19
C GLU A 409 -31.37 -4.50 -30.11
N LYS A 410 -31.25 -4.90 -28.86
CA LYS A 410 -31.78 -4.18 -27.68
C LYS A 410 -30.96 -2.96 -27.27
N LYS A 411 -29.85 -2.66 -27.96
CA LYS A 411 -28.90 -1.60 -27.64
C LYS A 411 -28.29 -1.73 -26.24
N GLU A 412 -28.15 -2.97 -25.74
CA GLU A 412 -27.52 -3.30 -24.47
C GLU A 412 -26.00 -3.37 -24.62
N GLN A 413 -25.27 -3.13 -23.52
CA GLN A 413 -23.81 -3.27 -23.48
C GLN A 413 -23.41 -4.73 -23.27
N ILE A 414 -22.35 -5.16 -23.95
CA ILE A 414 -21.83 -6.52 -23.88
C ILE A 414 -20.38 -6.47 -23.40
N LEU A 415 -20.06 -7.24 -22.36
CA LEU A 415 -18.69 -7.46 -21.91
C LEU A 415 -18.26 -8.90 -22.22
N ILE A 416 -17.27 -9.07 -23.07
CA ILE A 416 -16.65 -10.36 -23.33
C ILE A 416 -15.37 -10.44 -22.51
N PHE A 417 -15.36 -11.33 -21.51
CA PHE A 417 -14.21 -11.54 -20.65
C PHE A 417 -13.50 -12.83 -20.99
N LEU A 418 -12.26 -12.70 -21.46
CA LEU A 418 -11.37 -13.83 -21.76
C LEU A 418 -10.31 -13.93 -20.69
N ASN A 419 -10.44 -14.89 -19.80
CA ASN A 419 -9.43 -15.17 -18.79
C ASN A 419 -8.20 -15.91 -19.35
N ARG A 420 -7.61 -15.32 -20.44
CA ARG A 420 -6.53 -16.00 -21.17
C ARG A 420 -5.54 -14.99 -21.76
N ARG A 421 -4.25 -15.20 -21.54
CA ARG A 421 -3.16 -14.48 -22.19
C ARG A 421 -2.59 -15.35 -23.31
N GLY A 422 -2.35 -14.77 -24.50
CA GLY A 422 -1.72 -15.43 -25.65
C GLY A 422 -2.68 -16.23 -26.54
N TYR A 423 -2.18 -16.64 -27.72
CA TYR A 423 -2.98 -17.22 -28.81
C TYR A 423 -3.49 -18.65 -28.50
N ALA A 424 -2.64 -19.52 -28.00
CA ALA A 424 -3.02 -20.90 -27.66
C ALA A 424 -2.06 -21.51 -26.60
N PRO A 425 -2.30 -21.28 -25.29
CA PRO A 425 -1.41 -21.76 -24.25
C PRO A 425 -1.43 -23.28 -24.04
N ILE A 426 -2.43 -23.97 -24.59
CA ILE A 426 -2.58 -25.42 -24.49
C ILE A 426 -3.10 -25.93 -25.83
N ALA A 427 -2.46 -26.98 -26.35
CA ALA A 427 -2.96 -27.76 -27.47
C ALA A 427 -3.52 -29.09 -26.98
N PHE A 428 -4.68 -29.48 -27.49
CA PHE A 428 -5.30 -30.77 -27.21
C PHE A 428 -5.89 -31.37 -28.46
N CYS A 429 -5.98 -32.72 -28.47
CA CYS A 429 -6.59 -33.42 -29.57
C CYS A 429 -8.08 -33.20 -29.60
N THR A 430 -8.65 -32.85 -30.76
CA THR A 430 -10.09 -32.64 -30.95
C THR A 430 -10.92 -33.94 -30.82
N ALA A 431 -10.32 -35.08 -31.09
CA ALA A 431 -11.00 -36.39 -31.00
C ALA A 431 -11.03 -36.96 -29.58
N CYS A 432 -9.87 -36.99 -28.90
CA CYS A 432 -9.78 -37.63 -27.57
C CYS A 432 -9.64 -36.65 -26.40
N ARG A 433 -9.62 -35.33 -26.68
CA ARG A 433 -9.54 -34.22 -25.68
C ARG A 433 -8.30 -34.24 -24.80
N ILE A 434 -7.32 -35.10 -25.07
CA ILE A 434 -6.07 -35.16 -24.30
C ILE A 434 -5.15 -34.01 -24.73
N SER A 435 -4.56 -33.31 -23.74
CA SER A 435 -3.58 -32.25 -24.00
C SER A 435 -2.26 -32.84 -24.53
N LEU A 436 -1.63 -32.11 -25.45
CA LEU A 436 -0.29 -32.46 -25.93
C LEU A 436 0.73 -32.13 -24.85
N ASN A 437 1.32 -33.17 -24.28
CA ASN A 437 2.37 -33.06 -23.27
C ASN A 437 3.77 -33.16 -23.90
N CYS A 438 4.73 -32.52 -23.27
CA CYS A 438 6.12 -32.65 -23.67
C CYS A 438 6.62 -34.07 -23.38
N LYS A 439 7.37 -34.64 -24.28
CA LYS A 439 7.98 -35.99 -24.09
C LYS A 439 9.15 -35.96 -23.10
N ASN A 440 9.81 -34.82 -22.93
CA ASN A 440 11.01 -34.66 -22.12
C ASN A 440 10.72 -34.14 -20.70
N CYS A 441 9.53 -33.59 -20.47
CA CYS A 441 9.11 -33.11 -19.15
C CYS A 441 7.58 -33.12 -19.05
N SER A 442 7.01 -32.87 -17.86
CA SER A 442 5.56 -32.93 -17.60
C SER A 442 4.78 -31.67 -18.08
N THR A 443 5.43 -30.72 -18.73
CA THR A 443 4.82 -29.47 -19.18
C THR A 443 3.98 -29.66 -20.42
N LYS A 444 2.88 -28.92 -20.56
CA LYS A 444 2.06 -28.89 -21.76
C LYS A 444 2.75 -28.16 -22.91
N LEU A 445 2.55 -28.63 -24.13
CA LEU A 445 3.08 -27.98 -25.33
C LEU A 445 2.19 -26.80 -25.72
N VAL A 446 2.82 -25.69 -26.14
CA VAL A 446 2.18 -24.45 -26.60
C VAL A 446 2.35 -24.33 -28.12
N TYR A 447 1.27 -23.96 -28.83
CA TYR A 447 1.32 -23.75 -30.26
C TYR A 447 1.86 -22.38 -30.63
N HIS A 448 2.89 -22.34 -31.45
CA HIS A 448 3.49 -21.13 -32.00
C HIS A 448 3.08 -20.96 -33.46
N LYS A 449 2.09 -20.09 -33.72
CA LYS A 449 1.54 -19.82 -35.05
C LYS A 449 2.60 -19.39 -36.06
N THR A 450 3.54 -18.52 -35.67
CA THR A 450 4.61 -18.02 -36.53
C THR A 450 5.63 -19.08 -36.94
N LYS A 451 5.74 -20.15 -36.14
CA LYS A 451 6.69 -21.24 -36.37
C LYS A 451 6.02 -22.55 -36.79
N ASN A 452 4.69 -22.57 -36.90
CA ASN A 452 3.88 -23.74 -37.21
C ASN A 452 4.30 -25.01 -36.43
N CYS A 453 4.58 -24.86 -35.14
CA CYS A 453 4.99 -25.95 -34.29
C CYS A 453 4.48 -25.82 -32.87
N TYR A 454 4.37 -26.96 -32.18
CA TYR A 454 4.17 -27.04 -30.74
C TYR A 454 5.53 -27.02 -30.04
N MET A 455 5.71 -26.19 -29.05
CA MET A 455 6.98 -26.07 -28.33
C MET A 455 6.76 -26.11 -26.80
N CYS A 456 7.67 -26.78 -26.14
CA CYS A 456 7.77 -26.74 -24.69
C CYS A 456 8.58 -25.51 -24.25
N HIS A 457 7.97 -24.63 -23.45
CA HIS A 457 8.66 -23.46 -22.94
C HIS A 457 9.68 -23.75 -21.83
N LEU A 458 9.63 -24.97 -21.24
CA LEU A 458 10.57 -25.35 -20.19
C LEU A 458 11.86 -25.96 -20.74
N CYS A 459 11.76 -26.93 -21.68
CA CYS A 459 12.92 -27.66 -22.19
C CYS A 459 13.23 -27.43 -23.67
N GLY A 460 12.45 -26.61 -24.37
CA GLY A 460 12.66 -26.27 -25.77
C GLY A 460 12.25 -27.38 -26.76
N TYR A 461 11.71 -28.53 -26.30
CA TYR A 461 11.24 -29.60 -27.15
C TYR A 461 10.21 -29.11 -28.16
N LYS A 462 10.35 -29.48 -29.44
CA LYS A 462 9.47 -29.04 -30.52
C LYS A 462 8.83 -30.23 -31.21
N VAL A 463 7.57 -30.08 -31.62
CA VAL A 463 6.81 -31.06 -32.39
C VAL A 463 6.09 -30.36 -33.53
N SER A 464 6.05 -30.98 -34.71
CA SER A 464 5.35 -30.43 -35.89
C SER A 464 3.84 -30.34 -35.65
N GLU A 465 3.18 -29.34 -36.28
CA GLU A 465 1.73 -29.21 -36.29
C GLU A 465 1.00 -30.46 -36.81
N LYS A 466 1.62 -31.20 -37.72
CA LYS A 466 1.04 -32.43 -38.31
C LYS A 466 1.14 -33.68 -37.39
N THR A 467 1.40 -33.50 -36.11
CA THR A 467 1.50 -34.62 -35.15
C THR A 467 0.15 -35.31 -35.00
N LYS A 468 0.13 -36.62 -35.23
CA LYS A 468 -1.05 -37.46 -35.05
C LYS A 468 -1.34 -37.71 -33.58
N CYS A 469 -2.63 -37.89 -33.25
CA CYS A 469 -3.04 -38.33 -31.91
C CYS A 469 -2.37 -39.66 -31.55
N VAL A 470 -1.93 -39.79 -30.27
CA VAL A 470 -1.25 -40.95 -29.74
C VAL A 470 -2.24 -42.04 -29.27
N LYS A 471 -3.55 -41.75 -29.28
CA LYS A 471 -4.64 -42.69 -29.01
C LYS A 471 -5.37 -43.08 -30.27
#